data_5ce007e8dc9674ad1e38d67921a3a811
#
_entry.id   5ce007e8dc9674ad1e38d67921a3a811
#
_cell.length_a   1.000
_cell.length_b   1.000
_cell.length_c   1.000
_cell.angle_alpha   90.00
_cell.angle_beta   90.00
_cell.angle_gamma   90.00
#
_symmetry.space_group_name_H-M   'P 1'
#
loop_
_entity.id
_entity.type
_entity.pdbx_description
1 polymer ?
#
loop_
_entity_poly.entity_id
_entity_poly.type
_entity_poly.pdbx_seq_one_letter_code
_entity_poly.pdbx_strand_id
1 'polypeptide(L)'
;MSKHHIYRATIEWTGNLGSGTSSYTAYLRDYTVKIAGKPDFFGSSDPAFRGDEHRHNPEDMLLAAVSACHKLWYLHLCSAAGITVTAYTDHAEAVMDEGSRTQPGRFVKATLRPQVTITQAQHIEQAKALHHEAHRLCFIANSLNFEVECECEIVVE
;
A
#
# COMPACT_ATOMS: atom_id res chain seq x y z
N MET A 1 3.35 -4.62 28.53
CA MET A 1 1.96 -4.74 27.99
C MET A 1 1.96 -4.20 26.57
N SER A 2 1.44 -4.95 25.60
CA SER A 2 1.27 -4.47 24.24
C SER A 2 0.22 -3.34 24.21
N LYS A 3 0.53 -2.25 23.49
CA LYS A 3 -0.43 -1.16 23.28
C LYS A 3 -1.31 -1.50 22.08
N HIS A 4 -2.62 -1.33 22.23
CA HIS A 4 -3.57 -1.51 21.14
C HIS A 4 -3.96 -0.14 20.56
N HIS A 5 -4.00 -0.04 19.24
CA HIS A 5 -4.48 1.13 18.49
C HIS A 5 -5.74 0.71 17.72
N ILE A 6 -6.75 1.57 17.72
CA ILE A 6 -8.02 1.30 17.05
C ILE A 6 -8.15 2.26 15.86
N TYR A 7 -8.39 1.71 14.68
CA TYR A 7 -8.64 2.46 13.45
C TYR A 7 -10.11 2.28 13.06
N ARG A 8 -10.72 3.31 12.51
CA ARG A 8 -12.12 3.30 12.06
C ARG A 8 -12.23 3.97 10.70
N ALA A 9 -12.97 3.34 9.79
CA ALA A 9 -13.32 3.91 8.51
C ALA A 9 -14.79 3.58 8.21
N THR A 10 -15.47 4.46 7.51
CA THR A 10 -16.80 4.24 6.96
C THR A 10 -16.70 4.17 5.45
N ILE A 11 -17.25 3.13 4.85
CA ILE A 11 -17.33 2.94 3.41
C ILE A 11 -18.80 3.07 3.02
N GLU A 12 -19.10 4.07 2.21
CA GLU A 12 -20.45 4.35 1.74
C GLU A 12 -20.56 4.11 0.23
N TRP A 13 -21.36 3.13 -0.17
CA TRP A 13 -21.62 2.89 -1.58
C TRP A 13 -22.46 4.03 -2.18
N THR A 14 -21.97 4.62 -3.25
CA THR A 14 -22.57 5.76 -3.94
C THR A 14 -23.02 5.44 -5.37
N GLY A 15 -22.94 4.18 -5.76
CA GLY A 15 -23.19 3.72 -7.13
C GLY A 15 -24.62 3.26 -7.43
N ASN A 16 -25.60 3.56 -6.57
CA ASN A 16 -27.00 3.20 -6.84
C ASN A 16 -27.60 4.14 -7.88
N LEU A 17 -27.96 3.59 -9.03
CA LEU A 17 -28.59 4.32 -10.15
C LEU A 17 -30.14 4.29 -10.10
N GLY A 18 -30.74 3.81 -9.00
CA GLY A 18 -32.16 3.78 -8.76
C GLY A 18 -32.78 2.37 -8.65
N SER A 19 -32.13 1.36 -9.22
CA SER A 19 -32.57 -0.04 -9.14
C SER A 19 -31.66 -0.94 -8.27
N GLY A 20 -30.69 -0.34 -7.58
CA GLY A 20 -29.74 -1.07 -6.75
C GLY A 20 -28.98 -2.12 -7.54
N THR A 21 -28.74 -3.27 -6.94
CA THR A 21 -28.00 -4.38 -7.53
C THR A 21 -28.90 -5.34 -8.33
N SER A 22 -29.95 -4.83 -9.00
CA SER A 22 -30.93 -5.65 -9.73
C SER A 22 -30.32 -6.48 -10.87
N SER A 23 -29.19 -6.05 -11.43
CA SER A 23 -28.34 -6.84 -12.32
C SER A 23 -26.89 -6.39 -12.18
N TYR A 24 -25.95 -7.18 -12.72
CA TYR A 24 -24.50 -6.86 -12.68
C TYR A 24 -24.16 -5.52 -13.36
N THR A 25 -24.98 -5.08 -14.30
CA THR A 25 -24.79 -3.83 -15.06
C THR A 25 -25.63 -2.67 -14.56
N ALA A 26 -26.51 -2.87 -13.56
CA ALA A 26 -27.49 -1.87 -13.12
C ALA A 26 -26.93 -0.84 -12.12
N TYR A 27 -25.68 -0.96 -11.69
CA TYR A 27 -25.09 -0.10 -10.67
C TYR A 27 -23.61 0.17 -10.93
N LEU A 28 -23.12 1.27 -10.38
CA LEU A 28 -21.68 1.61 -10.32
C LEU A 28 -21.04 1.00 -9.07
N ARG A 29 -19.73 0.78 -9.14
CA ARG A 29 -18.91 0.26 -8.03
C ARG A 29 -18.38 1.36 -7.12
N ASP A 30 -18.84 2.56 -7.34
CA ASP A 30 -18.36 3.78 -6.68
C ASP A 30 -18.72 3.81 -5.20
N TYR A 31 -17.76 4.27 -4.41
CA TYR A 31 -17.94 4.47 -2.98
C TYR A 31 -17.12 5.67 -2.48
N THR A 32 -17.48 6.15 -1.30
CA THR A 32 -16.73 7.17 -0.56
C THR A 32 -16.14 6.55 0.69
N VAL A 33 -14.85 6.80 0.94
CA VAL A 33 -14.18 6.44 2.18
C VAL A 33 -14.14 7.65 3.10
N LYS A 34 -14.66 7.49 4.32
CA LYS A 34 -14.73 8.53 5.34
C LYS A 34 -13.93 8.10 6.57
N ILE A 35 -12.98 8.93 6.98
CA ILE A 35 -12.18 8.74 8.18
C ILE A 35 -12.28 10.03 9.01
N ALA A 36 -12.71 9.92 10.25
CA ALA A 36 -12.93 11.09 11.11
C ALA A 36 -11.68 11.99 11.18
N GLY A 37 -11.87 13.28 10.90
CA GLY A 37 -10.80 14.28 10.93
C GLY A 37 -9.89 14.30 9.70
N LYS A 38 -10.22 13.55 8.64
CA LYS A 38 -9.46 13.51 7.37
C LYS A 38 -10.37 13.83 6.19
N PRO A 39 -9.82 14.34 5.08
CA PRO A 39 -10.59 14.47 3.83
C PRO A 39 -11.16 13.13 3.37
N ASP A 40 -12.39 13.17 2.88
CA ASP A 40 -12.98 12.02 2.19
C ASP A 40 -12.22 11.74 0.90
N PHE A 41 -12.16 10.47 0.49
CA PHE A 41 -11.67 10.11 -0.84
C PHE A 41 -12.60 9.10 -1.52
N PHE A 42 -12.51 9.08 -2.85
CA PHE A 42 -13.42 8.31 -3.69
C PHE A 42 -12.73 7.06 -4.22
N GLY A 43 -13.46 5.96 -4.19
CA GLY A 43 -13.00 4.69 -4.70
C GLY A 43 -14.02 4.03 -5.62
N SER A 44 -13.55 3.03 -6.35
CA SER A 44 -14.35 2.12 -7.16
C SER A 44 -13.66 0.76 -7.20
N SER A 45 -14.15 -0.20 -7.98
CA SER A 45 -13.41 -1.43 -8.25
C SER A 45 -12.41 -1.21 -9.39
N ASP A 46 -11.52 -2.19 -9.60
CA ASP A 46 -10.68 -2.24 -10.78
C ASP A 46 -11.54 -2.20 -12.06
N PRO A 47 -11.08 -1.53 -13.14
CA PRO A 47 -11.79 -1.48 -14.42
C PRO A 47 -12.13 -2.86 -15.00
N ALA A 48 -11.31 -3.89 -14.74
CA ALA A 48 -11.62 -5.27 -15.13
C ALA A 48 -12.91 -5.79 -14.48
N PHE A 49 -13.29 -5.23 -13.33
CA PHE A 49 -14.54 -5.54 -12.60
C PHE A 49 -15.59 -4.42 -12.72
N ARG A 50 -15.55 -3.65 -13.83
CA ARG A 50 -16.45 -2.54 -14.14
C ARG A 50 -16.33 -1.34 -13.21
N GLY A 51 -15.16 -1.11 -12.64
CA GLY A 51 -14.86 0.08 -11.86
C GLY A 51 -14.57 1.31 -12.72
N ASP A 52 -14.49 2.46 -12.07
CA ASP A 52 -14.07 3.73 -12.66
C ASP A 52 -12.54 3.84 -12.59
N GLU A 53 -11.88 3.93 -13.74
CA GLU A 53 -10.40 4.03 -13.86
C GLU A 53 -9.82 5.31 -13.24
N HIS A 54 -10.63 6.32 -12.96
CA HIS A 54 -10.21 7.58 -12.33
C HIS A 54 -10.34 7.57 -10.80
N ARG A 55 -10.74 6.42 -10.21
CA ARG A 55 -10.89 6.26 -8.77
C ARG A 55 -9.95 5.18 -8.25
N HIS A 56 -9.49 5.35 -7.02
CA HIS A 56 -8.68 4.32 -6.37
C HIS A 56 -9.49 3.04 -6.15
N ASN A 57 -8.90 1.91 -6.44
CA ASN A 57 -9.49 0.61 -6.10
C ASN A 57 -8.87 0.05 -4.80
N PRO A 58 -9.44 -0.99 -4.19
CA PRO A 58 -8.90 -1.60 -2.98
C PRO A 58 -7.48 -2.15 -3.14
N GLU A 59 -7.14 -2.62 -4.32
CA GLU A 59 -5.83 -3.17 -4.67
C GLU A 59 -4.75 -2.09 -4.64
N ASP A 60 -5.02 -0.92 -5.24
CA ASP A 60 -4.15 0.27 -5.18
C ASP A 60 -3.91 0.69 -3.72
N MET A 61 -4.99 0.73 -2.93
CA MET A 61 -4.92 1.14 -1.53
C MET A 61 -4.10 0.17 -0.69
N LEU A 62 -4.23 -1.13 -0.92
CA LEU A 62 -3.44 -2.15 -0.21
C LEU A 62 -1.95 -1.99 -0.53
N LEU A 63 -1.59 -1.88 -1.81
CA LEU A 63 -0.22 -1.68 -2.25
C LEU A 63 0.38 -0.38 -1.70
N ALA A 64 -0.37 0.71 -1.78
CA ALA A 64 0.05 2.00 -1.23
C ALA A 64 0.26 1.94 0.30
N ALA A 65 -0.59 1.20 1.02
CA ALA A 65 -0.46 1.02 2.46
C ALA A 65 0.82 0.25 2.83
N VAL A 66 1.16 -0.80 2.09
CA VAL A 66 2.40 -1.57 2.29
C VAL A 66 3.62 -0.70 2.06
N SER A 67 3.69 -0.03 0.91
CA SER A 67 4.79 0.86 0.54
C SER A 67 4.97 2.01 1.55
N ALA A 68 3.87 2.67 1.90
CA ALA A 68 3.91 3.77 2.87
C ALA A 68 4.37 3.31 4.26
N CYS A 69 3.90 2.16 4.74
CA CYS A 69 4.31 1.62 6.04
C CYS A 69 5.80 1.27 6.05
N HIS A 70 6.30 0.62 5.01
CA HIS A 70 7.72 0.32 4.84
C HIS A 70 8.56 1.61 4.85
N LYS A 71 8.19 2.62 4.05
CA LYS A 71 8.86 3.92 4.01
C LYS A 71 8.95 4.56 5.40
N LEU A 72 7.86 4.59 6.16
CA LEU A 72 7.82 5.23 7.47
C LEU A 72 8.77 4.55 8.45
N TRP A 73 8.82 3.23 8.49
CA TRP A 73 9.78 2.49 9.29
C TRP A 73 11.22 2.72 8.82
N TYR A 74 11.46 2.69 7.51
CA TYR A 74 12.77 2.93 6.94
C TYR A 74 13.34 4.31 7.31
N LEU A 75 12.55 5.37 7.13
CA LEU A 75 12.97 6.74 7.50
C LEU A 75 13.26 6.87 9.00
N HIS A 76 12.45 6.23 9.85
CA HIS A 76 12.70 6.19 11.28
C HIS A 76 14.03 5.51 11.62
N LEU A 77 14.29 4.35 11.03
CA LEU A 77 15.50 3.58 11.24
C LEU A 77 16.76 4.33 10.73
N CYS A 78 16.68 4.96 9.56
CA CYS A 78 17.75 5.82 9.05
C CYS A 78 18.05 6.97 10.01
N SER A 79 17.03 7.68 10.48
CA SER A 79 17.18 8.76 11.46
C SER A 79 17.85 8.27 12.75
N ALA A 80 17.43 7.13 13.28
CA ALA A 80 18.01 6.54 14.48
C ALA A 80 19.47 6.09 14.28
N ALA A 81 19.84 5.71 13.06
CA ALA A 81 21.19 5.31 12.69
C ALA A 81 22.10 6.50 12.28
N GLY A 82 21.60 7.74 12.33
CA GLY A 82 22.35 8.92 11.91
C GLY A 82 22.53 9.05 10.40
N ILE A 83 21.70 8.37 9.60
CA ILE A 83 21.70 8.45 8.14
C ILE A 83 20.70 9.51 7.71
N THR A 84 21.17 10.53 7.00
CA THR A 84 20.32 11.58 6.47
C THR A 84 19.78 11.19 5.10
N VAL A 85 18.48 10.95 5.03
CA VAL A 85 17.73 10.72 3.78
C VAL A 85 17.14 12.04 3.31
N THR A 86 17.39 12.43 2.07
CA THR A 86 16.89 13.68 1.46
C THR A 86 15.77 13.43 0.45
N ALA A 87 15.70 12.23 -0.14
CA ALA A 87 14.61 11.85 -1.02
C ALA A 87 14.29 10.35 -0.90
N TYR A 88 13.03 10.01 -1.12
CA TYR A 88 12.54 8.64 -1.15
C TYR A 88 11.39 8.53 -2.14
N THR A 89 11.52 7.67 -3.12
CA THR A 89 10.44 7.33 -4.06
C THR A 89 10.37 5.81 -4.19
N ASP A 90 9.19 5.23 -4.08
CA ASP A 90 8.98 3.79 -4.26
C ASP A 90 8.10 3.54 -5.48
N HIS A 91 8.60 2.75 -6.43
CA HIS A 91 7.87 2.26 -7.60
C HIS A 91 7.36 0.85 -7.33
N ALA A 92 6.46 0.73 -6.37
CA ALA A 92 5.90 -0.53 -5.92
C ALA A 92 5.00 -1.19 -6.97
N GLU A 93 5.05 -2.51 -7.03
CA GLU A 93 4.21 -3.34 -7.90
C GLU A 93 3.66 -4.51 -7.10
N ALA A 94 2.45 -4.95 -7.41
CA ALA A 94 1.88 -6.17 -6.86
C ALA A 94 1.22 -7.02 -7.94
N VAL A 95 1.21 -8.32 -7.73
CA VAL A 95 0.57 -9.29 -8.62
C VAL A 95 -0.60 -9.94 -7.89
N MET A 96 -1.76 -9.87 -8.50
CA MET A 96 -2.98 -10.53 -8.04
C MET A 96 -3.35 -11.65 -9.00
N ASP A 97 -3.67 -12.82 -8.46
CA ASP A 97 -4.30 -13.93 -9.18
C ASP A 97 -5.81 -13.87 -8.94
N GLU A 98 -6.61 -13.82 -10.00
CA GLU A 98 -8.07 -13.81 -9.89
C GLU A 98 -8.65 -15.13 -9.36
N GLY A 99 -7.82 -16.16 -9.28
CA GLY A 99 -8.21 -17.47 -8.80
C GLY A 99 -8.94 -18.32 -9.86
N SER A 100 -9.70 -19.28 -9.36
CA SER A 100 -10.47 -20.22 -10.18
C SER A 100 -11.78 -20.60 -9.50
N ARG A 101 -12.54 -21.53 -10.07
CA ARG A 101 -13.75 -22.06 -9.43
C ARG A 101 -13.48 -22.73 -8.07
N THR A 102 -12.28 -23.21 -7.85
CA THR A 102 -11.90 -23.97 -6.64
C THR A 102 -10.96 -23.22 -5.71
N GLN A 103 -10.37 -22.12 -6.17
CA GLN A 103 -9.44 -21.30 -5.37
C GLN A 103 -9.82 -19.83 -5.49
N PRO A 104 -10.07 -19.15 -4.36
CA PRO A 104 -10.35 -17.72 -4.37
C PRO A 104 -9.14 -16.93 -4.86
N GLY A 105 -9.40 -15.83 -5.58
CA GLY A 105 -8.37 -14.88 -5.98
C GLY A 105 -7.69 -14.21 -4.79
N ARG A 106 -6.41 -13.84 -4.97
CA ARG A 106 -5.62 -13.17 -3.94
C ARG A 106 -4.39 -12.50 -4.52
N PHE A 107 -3.82 -11.57 -3.78
CA PHE A 107 -2.43 -11.17 -4.04
C PHE A 107 -1.49 -12.34 -3.82
N VAL A 108 -0.53 -12.48 -4.72
CA VAL A 108 0.50 -13.54 -4.64
C VAL A 108 1.86 -12.97 -4.29
N LYS A 109 2.12 -11.69 -4.63
CA LYS A 109 3.39 -11.03 -4.40
C LYS A 109 3.23 -9.52 -4.45
N ALA A 110 4.05 -8.79 -3.67
CA ALA A 110 4.34 -7.38 -3.87
C ALA A 110 5.86 -7.16 -3.91
N THR A 111 6.32 -6.24 -4.75
CA THR A 111 7.71 -5.84 -4.85
C THR A 111 7.81 -4.32 -4.68
N LEU A 112 8.47 -3.90 -3.61
CA LEU A 112 8.82 -2.51 -3.36
C LEU A 112 10.14 -2.20 -4.08
N ARG A 113 10.22 -1.05 -4.76
CA ARG A 113 11.42 -0.59 -5.47
C ARG A 113 11.78 0.83 -5.04
N PRO A 114 12.18 1.01 -3.77
CA PRO A 114 12.53 2.32 -3.26
C PRO A 114 13.86 2.81 -3.84
N GLN A 115 13.83 4.03 -4.36
CA GLN A 115 15.00 4.84 -4.69
C GLN A 115 15.20 5.85 -3.56
N VAL A 116 16.34 5.78 -2.88
CA VAL A 116 16.62 6.58 -1.70
C VAL A 116 17.87 7.41 -1.92
N THR A 117 17.78 8.71 -1.69
CA THR A 117 18.93 9.61 -1.71
C THR A 117 19.39 9.88 -0.29
N ILE A 118 20.71 9.68 -0.04
CA ILE A 118 21.37 9.97 1.24
C ILE A 118 22.53 10.92 1.03
N THR A 119 22.94 11.62 2.09
CA THR A 119 24.02 12.63 2.01
C THR A 119 25.43 12.06 2.18
N GLN A 120 25.60 10.80 2.56
CA GLN A 120 26.91 10.26 3.00
C GLN A 120 27.17 8.89 2.40
N ALA A 121 28.16 8.81 1.51
CA ALA A 121 28.52 7.58 0.79
C ALA A 121 28.93 6.41 1.71
N GLN A 122 29.53 6.68 2.86
CA GLN A 122 29.92 5.62 3.81
C GLN A 122 28.74 4.85 4.40
N HIS A 123 27.51 5.38 4.29
CA HIS A 123 26.32 4.74 4.83
C HIS A 123 25.52 3.90 3.82
N ILE A 124 25.97 3.76 2.57
CA ILE A 124 25.24 3.04 1.52
C ILE A 124 24.85 1.62 1.97
N GLU A 125 25.82 0.84 2.43
CA GLU A 125 25.56 -0.55 2.82
C GLU A 125 24.65 -0.65 4.06
N GLN A 126 24.82 0.26 5.02
CA GLN A 126 23.94 0.32 6.18
C GLN A 126 22.52 0.74 5.76
N ALA A 127 22.38 1.74 4.88
CA ALA A 127 21.10 2.18 4.35
C ALA A 127 20.35 1.05 3.61
N LYS A 128 21.06 0.23 2.82
CA LYS A 128 20.49 -0.98 2.20
C LYS A 128 20.02 -1.99 3.25
N ALA A 129 20.85 -2.28 4.25
CA ALA A 129 20.50 -3.25 5.29
C ALA A 129 19.27 -2.84 6.11
N LEU A 130 19.02 -1.53 6.30
CA LEU A 130 17.86 -1.03 7.05
C LEU A 130 16.52 -1.32 6.35
N HIS A 131 16.49 -1.57 5.04
CA HIS A 131 15.26 -2.01 4.36
C HIS A 131 14.79 -3.38 4.87
N HIS A 132 15.71 -4.29 5.20
CA HIS A 132 15.35 -5.58 5.78
C HIS A 132 14.70 -5.40 7.16
N GLU A 133 15.26 -4.55 7.99
CA GLU A 133 14.71 -4.25 9.31
C GLU A 133 13.36 -3.51 9.22
N ALA A 134 13.23 -2.57 8.27
CA ALA A 134 11.97 -1.89 8.00
C ALA A 134 10.86 -2.88 7.60
N HIS A 135 11.18 -3.88 6.77
CA HIS A 135 10.25 -4.94 6.41
C HIS A 135 9.82 -5.75 7.63
N ARG A 136 10.77 -6.16 8.47
CA ARG A 136 10.49 -6.93 9.70
C ARG A 136 9.55 -6.19 10.66
N LEU A 137 9.65 -4.86 10.72
CA LEU A 137 8.87 -4.01 11.62
C LEU A 137 7.56 -3.48 11.01
N CYS A 138 7.38 -3.64 9.71
CA CYS A 138 6.23 -3.10 8.99
C CYS A 138 4.94 -3.79 9.42
N PHE A 139 4.06 -3.07 10.13
CA PHE A 139 2.79 -3.59 10.63
C PHE A 139 1.90 -4.13 9.51
N ILE A 140 1.86 -3.44 8.38
CA ILE A 140 1.04 -3.86 7.23
C ILE A 140 1.59 -5.14 6.63
N ALA A 141 2.90 -5.23 6.34
CA ALA A 141 3.50 -6.44 5.79
C ALA A 141 3.32 -7.65 6.72
N ASN A 142 3.45 -7.45 8.05
CA ASN A 142 3.21 -8.49 9.05
C ASN A 142 1.74 -8.96 9.14
N SER A 143 0.81 -8.23 8.52
CA SER A 143 -0.63 -8.55 8.49
C SER A 143 -1.06 -9.20 7.18
N LEU A 144 -0.15 -9.42 6.24
CA LEU A 144 -0.42 -10.00 4.93
C LEU A 144 -0.01 -11.48 4.88
N ASN A 145 -0.65 -12.24 3.99
CA ASN A 145 -0.38 -13.66 3.78
C ASN A 145 0.31 -13.97 2.44
N PHE A 146 0.93 -12.96 1.85
CA PHE A 146 1.74 -13.09 0.62
C PHE A 146 3.10 -12.41 0.80
N GLU A 147 4.03 -12.72 -0.07
CA GLU A 147 5.40 -12.23 -0.01
C GLU A 147 5.49 -10.75 -0.40
N VAL A 148 6.27 -9.98 0.39
CA VAL A 148 6.63 -8.59 0.08
C VAL A 148 8.15 -8.52 -0.03
N GLU A 149 8.65 -8.36 -1.25
CA GLU A 149 10.07 -8.18 -1.53
C GLU A 149 10.45 -6.69 -1.58
N CYS A 150 11.75 -6.41 -1.43
CA CYS A 150 12.27 -5.04 -1.54
C CYS A 150 13.56 -5.04 -2.38
N GLU A 151 13.51 -4.38 -3.52
CA GLU A 151 14.61 -4.16 -4.47
C GLU A 151 15.04 -2.69 -4.41
N CYS A 152 15.84 -2.33 -3.40
CA CYS A 152 16.19 -0.94 -3.14
C CYS A 152 17.39 -0.45 -3.95
N GLU A 153 17.40 0.84 -4.29
CA GLU A 153 18.52 1.58 -4.83
C GLU A 153 18.89 2.73 -3.88
N ILE A 154 20.18 2.87 -3.54
CA ILE A 154 20.68 3.97 -2.72
C ILE A 154 21.57 4.86 -3.57
N VAL A 155 21.24 6.14 -3.64
CA VAL A 155 21.97 7.19 -4.36
C VAL A 155 22.55 8.17 -3.35
N VAL A 156 23.70 8.73 -3.65
CA VAL A 156 24.36 9.77 -2.84
C VAL A 156 24.27 11.11 -3.56
N GLU A 157 23.87 12.14 -2.84
CA GLU A 157 23.91 13.54 -3.28
C GLU A 157 25.33 14.04 -3.51
#